data_2ff22c3ca8bdf674fbb4d028de86b15a
#
_entry.id   2ff22c3ca8bdf674fbb4d028de86b15a
#
_cell.length_a   1.000
_cell.length_b   1.000
_cell.length_c   1.000
_cell.angle_alpha   90.00
_cell.angle_beta   90.00
_cell.angle_gamma   90.00
#
_symmetry.space_group_name_H-M   'P 1'
#
loop_
_entity.id
_entity.type
_entity.pdbx_description
1 polymer ?
#
loop_
_entity_poly.entity_id
_entity_poly.type
_entity_poly.pdbx_seq_one_letter_code
_entity_poly.pdbx_strand_id
1 'polypeptide(L)'
;MAFRKDFLWGGATAANQCEGGYNEGGRGLANVDLAPTGPDRFPVITGEKKMFNFDEEHFYPAQEAIDMYHRYKEDIALFGEMGFKTYRLSIAWSRIFPMGDETEPNEEGLKFYEDLFKECHKYGIEPLVTITHFDCPMHLVEEYGAWRSRKLVGFYENLCRVIFNRYKGLVKYWLTFNEINMILHAPFMGAGLYFEEGENKEQVKYQAAHHELLASAIATKIAHEVDPENQVGCMLAASSNYAYTCKPEDVFAARQADRENYFFIDVQSRGEYPAYALKEMARKGIQIEMEEGDEELLKEHTVDFISFSYYSSRVTSTDPEINEQTAGNIFASVKNPYLKASEWGWQIDPLGLRITMNDLYDRYQKPLFIVENGLGAVDTPDENGYVVDDYRIDYLAAHIQAMKDAVEQDGVDLLGYTTWGCIDLVSAGTGEMKKRYGFIYVDRDNEGNGTLKRSKKKSFDWYKKVIATNGEDLSN
;
A
#
# COMPACT_ATOMS: atom_id res chain seq x y z
N MET A 1 21.89 18.94 -7.75
CA MET A 1 21.21 17.65 -7.48
C MET A 1 19.87 17.96 -6.84
N ALA A 2 18.78 17.54 -7.47
CA ALA A 2 17.41 17.74 -6.95
C ALA A 2 17.21 17.02 -5.61
N PHE A 3 17.58 15.76 -5.55
CA PHE A 3 17.37 14.94 -4.37
C PHE A 3 18.51 15.08 -3.35
N ARG A 4 18.14 14.95 -2.08
CA ARG A 4 19.09 14.93 -0.96
C ARG A 4 20.10 13.79 -1.12
N LYS A 5 21.30 13.94 -0.51
CA LYS A 5 22.37 12.92 -0.66
C LYS A 5 22.02 11.57 -0.05
N ASP A 6 21.19 11.58 0.99
CA ASP A 6 20.70 10.41 1.71
C ASP A 6 19.31 9.97 1.22
N PHE A 7 18.93 10.32 0.00
CA PHE A 7 17.65 9.95 -0.61
C PHE A 7 17.47 8.43 -0.66
N LEU A 8 16.33 7.97 -0.18
CA LEU A 8 16.04 6.53 -0.06
C LEU A 8 15.40 5.98 -1.35
N TRP A 9 16.23 5.64 -2.30
CA TRP A 9 15.84 4.91 -3.51
C TRP A 9 15.59 3.45 -3.22
N GLY A 10 14.53 2.87 -3.76
CA GLY A 10 14.30 1.43 -3.63
C GLY A 10 13.07 0.93 -4.35
N GLY A 11 12.56 -0.16 -3.85
CA GLY A 11 11.36 -0.81 -4.36
C GLY A 11 10.50 -1.37 -3.23
N ALA A 12 9.28 -1.75 -3.57
CA ALA A 12 8.27 -2.18 -2.62
C ALA A 12 7.63 -3.51 -3.01
N THR A 13 7.28 -4.30 -2.00
CA THR A 13 6.45 -5.51 -2.10
C THR A 13 5.45 -5.55 -0.93
N ALA A 14 4.49 -6.46 -0.99
CA ALA A 14 3.59 -6.79 0.12
C ALA A 14 3.63 -8.29 0.40
N ALA A 15 3.60 -8.67 1.68
CA ALA A 15 3.73 -10.06 2.11
C ALA A 15 2.77 -11.00 1.37
N ASN A 16 1.48 -10.66 1.34
CA ASN A 16 0.46 -11.50 0.72
C ASN A 16 0.59 -11.65 -0.81
N GLN A 17 1.35 -10.77 -1.46
CA GLN A 17 1.52 -10.76 -2.91
C GLN A 17 2.83 -11.39 -3.36
N CYS A 18 3.78 -11.65 -2.44
CA CYS A 18 5.10 -12.18 -2.80
C CYS A 18 5.57 -13.38 -1.96
N GLU A 19 5.21 -13.47 -0.68
CA GLU A 19 5.79 -14.46 0.21
C GLU A 19 5.45 -15.91 -0.13
N GLY A 20 4.18 -16.25 -0.24
CA GLY A 20 3.76 -17.65 -0.23
C GLY A 20 3.98 -18.28 1.14
N GLY A 21 4.23 -19.61 1.17
CA GLY A 21 4.43 -20.31 2.44
C GLY A 21 3.26 -20.08 3.42
N TYR A 22 2.04 -20.03 2.91
CA TYR A 22 0.86 -19.61 3.66
C TYR A 22 0.52 -20.47 4.88
N ASN A 23 0.98 -21.70 4.90
CA ASN A 23 0.79 -22.70 5.97
C ASN A 23 2.12 -23.19 6.55
N GLU A 24 3.20 -22.48 6.35
CA GLU A 24 4.53 -22.84 6.85
C GLU A 24 4.96 -21.94 8.02
N GLY A 25 5.88 -22.44 8.84
CA GLY A 25 6.44 -21.69 9.96
C GLY A 25 5.42 -21.31 11.05
N GLY A 26 4.35 -22.11 11.18
CA GLY A 26 3.28 -21.84 12.15
C GLY A 26 2.34 -20.70 11.78
N ARG A 27 2.41 -20.17 10.54
CA ARG A 27 1.55 -19.09 10.06
C ARG A 27 0.07 -19.49 10.07
N GLY A 28 -0.79 -18.60 10.56
CA GLY A 28 -2.24 -18.72 10.40
C GLY A 28 -2.75 -18.07 9.10
N LEU A 29 -4.00 -18.32 8.78
CA LEU A 29 -4.66 -17.71 7.62
C LEU A 29 -4.96 -16.24 7.84
N ALA A 30 -4.90 -15.46 6.77
CA ALA A 30 -5.36 -14.08 6.69
C ALA A 30 -6.49 -13.94 5.67
N ASN A 31 -7.28 -12.86 5.79
CA ASN A 31 -8.36 -12.54 4.86
C ASN A 31 -7.91 -12.54 3.38
N VAL A 32 -6.74 -12.00 3.11
CA VAL A 32 -6.16 -11.91 1.76
C VAL A 32 -5.80 -13.27 1.14
N ASP A 33 -5.56 -14.29 1.94
CA ASP A 33 -5.31 -15.66 1.46
C ASP A 33 -6.55 -16.25 0.78
N LEU A 34 -7.73 -15.80 1.16
CA LEU A 34 -9.02 -16.28 0.68
C LEU A 34 -9.58 -15.48 -0.50
N ALA A 35 -8.83 -14.51 -1.02
CA ALA A 35 -9.21 -13.77 -2.21
C ALA A 35 -8.81 -14.54 -3.48
N PRO A 36 -9.77 -15.15 -4.20
CA PRO A 36 -9.47 -15.97 -5.38
C PRO A 36 -9.10 -15.12 -6.60
N THR A 37 -8.62 -15.77 -7.65
CA THR A 37 -8.60 -15.17 -8.99
C THR A 37 -9.99 -15.25 -9.63
N GLY A 38 -10.19 -14.50 -10.73
CA GLY A 38 -11.41 -14.56 -11.53
C GLY A 38 -12.56 -13.70 -11.01
N PRO A 39 -13.80 -14.01 -11.46
CA PRO A 39 -14.96 -13.13 -11.26
C PRO A 39 -15.34 -12.89 -9.79
N ASP A 40 -15.04 -13.84 -8.93
CA ASP A 40 -15.40 -13.75 -7.50
C ASP A 40 -14.44 -12.88 -6.68
N ARG A 41 -13.26 -12.54 -7.23
CA ARG A 41 -12.28 -11.73 -6.48
C ARG A 41 -12.84 -10.37 -6.06
N PHE A 42 -13.40 -9.61 -7.00
CA PHE A 42 -13.92 -8.27 -6.69
C PHE A 42 -15.04 -8.32 -5.63
N PRO A 43 -16.08 -9.16 -5.76
CA PRO A 43 -17.10 -9.30 -4.72
C PRO A 43 -16.55 -9.73 -3.35
N VAL A 44 -15.49 -10.56 -3.32
CA VAL A 44 -14.85 -10.96 -2.07
C VAL A 44 -14.10 -9.80 -1.44
N ILE A 45 -13.23 -9.11 -2.18
CA ILE A 45 -12.41 -8.02 -1.61
C ILE A 45 -13.25 -6.80 -1.18
N THR A 46 -14.44 -6.63 -1.75
CA THR A 46 -15.39 -5.57 -1.36
C THR A 46 -16.32 -5.96 -0.22
N GLY A 47 -16.25 -7.22 0.25
CA GLY A 47 -17.10 -7.72 1.35
C GLY A 47 -18.54 -8.04 0.93
N GLU A 48 -18.84 -8.07 -0.36
CA GLU A 48 -20.15 -8.41 -0.90
C GLU A 48 -20.37 -9.92 -0.94
N LYS A 49 -19.31 -10.68 -1.18
CA LYS A 49 -19.32 -12.15 -1.19
C LYS A 49 -18.45 -12.68 -0.06
N LYS A 50 -19.09 -13.47 0.83
CA LYS A 50 -18.42 -14.10 1.96
C LYS A 50 -17.78 -15.42 1.53
N MET A 51 -16.46 -15.49 1.52
CA MET A 51 -15.67 -16.69 1.26
C MET A 51 -14.65 -16.86 2.38
N PHE A 52 -14.93 -17.72 3.35
CA PHE A 52 -14.10 -17.91 4.54
C PHE A 52 -13.35 -19.24 4.57
N ASN A 53 -13.49 -20.04 3.52
CA ASN A 53 -12.78 -21.31 3.38
C ASN A 53 -12.29 -21.48 1.95
N PHE A 54 -11.20 -22.18 1.80
CA PHE A 54 -10.75 -22.63 0.48
C PHE A 54 -11.72 -23.67 -0.09
N ASP A 55 -11.85 -23.67 -1.41
CA ASP A 55 -12.58 -24.66 -2.19
C ASP A 55 -11.71 -25.15 -3.37
N GLU A 56 -12.18 -26.18 -4.05
CA GLU A 56 -11.47 -26.79 -5.20
C GLU A 56 -11.78 -26.09 -6.53
N GLU A 57 -12.76 -25.17 -6.55
CA GLU A 57 -13.21 -24.49 -7.78
C GLU A 57 -12.38 -23.25 -8.09
N HIS A 58 -11.73 -22.67 -7.09
CA HIS A 58 -11.00 -21.42 -7.20
C HIS A 58 -9.48 -21.61 -7.04
N PHE A 59 -8.74 -20.75 -7.72
CA PHE A 59 -7.30 -20.60 -7.51
C PHE A 59 -7.04 -19.44 -6.55
N TYR A 60 -6.23 -19.71 -5.51
CA TYR A 60 -5.88 -18.74 -4.46
C TYR A 60 -4.41 -18.34 -4.61
N PRO A 61 -4.10 -17.24 -5.31
CA PRO A 61 -2.74 -16.93 -5.73
C PRO A 61 -1.78 -16.60 -4.57
N ALA A 62 -2.31 -16.14 -3.42
CA ALA A 62 -1.48 -15.81 -2.26
C ALA A 62 -0.85 -17.03 -1.57
N GLN A 63 -1.38 -18.24 -1.79
CA GLN A 63 -0.85 -19.46 -1.16
C GLN A 63 0.63 -19.70 -1.46
N GLU A 64 1.03 -19.50 -2.70
CA GLU A 64 2.42 -19.64 -3.13
C GLU A 64 3.05 -18.32 -3.56
N ALA A 65 2.22 -17.42 -4.10
CA ALA A 65 2.64 -16.14 -4.66
C ALA A 65 3.86 -16.31 -5.58
N ILE A 66 4.98 -15.71 -5.25
CA ILE A 66 6.25 -15.90 -5.96
C ILE A 66 7.30 -16.65 -5.12
N ASP A 67 6.85 -17.29 -4.04
CA ASP A 67 7.69 -18.06 -3.11
C ASP A 67 8.86 -17.27 -2.53
N MET A 68 8.66 -16.00 -2.25
CA MET A 68 9.68 -15.15 -1.64
C MET A 68 10.03 -15.63 -0.22
N TYR A 69 9.12 -16.31 0.47
CA TYR A 69 9.38 -16.91 1.78
C TYR A 69 10.63 -17.80 1.79
N HIS A 70 10.84 -18.59 0.73
CA HIS A 70 12.03 -19.43 0.58
C HIS A 70 13.17 -18.75 -0.22
N ARG A 71 12.86 -17.74 -1.04
CA ARG A 71 13.79 -17.12 -2.01
C ARG A 71 14.25 -15.71 -1.66
N TYR A 72 13.89 -15.19 -0.49
CA TYR A 72 14.17 -13.79 -0.14
C TYR A 72 15.66 -13.42 -0.21
N LYS A 73 16.59 -14.36 0.04
CA LYS A 73 18.03 -14.09 -0.05
C LYS A 73 18.47 -13.82 -1.50
N GLU A 74 17.93 -14.59 -2.46
CA GLU A 74 18.14 -14.37 -3.89
C GLU A 74 17.58 -13.01 -4.32
N ASP A 75 16.36 -12.73 -3.89
CA ASP A 75 15.66 -11.50 -4.27
C ASP A 75 16.35 -10.25 -3.68
N ILE A 76 16.73 -10.28 -2.41
CA ILE A 76 17.44 -9.16 -1.77
C ILE A 76 18.85 -8.97 -2.37
N ALA A 77 19.52 -10.04 -2.78
CA ALA A 77 20.79 -9.93 -3.50
C ALA A 77 20.63 -9.14 -4.82
N LEU A 78 19.55 -9.38 -5.56
CA LEU A 78 19.21 -8.62 -6.77
C LEU A 78 18.90 -7.15 -6.45
N PHE A 79 18.20 -6.87 -5.37
CA PHE A 79 17.96 -5.48 -4.92
C PHE A 79 19.28 -4.78 -4.54
N GLY A 80 20.19 -5.50 -3.88
CA GLY A 80 21.53 -4.99 -3.58
C GLY A 80 22.33 -4.70 -4.83
N GLU A 81 22.29 -5.56 -5.84
CA GLU A 81 22.94 -5.34 -7.14
C GLU A 81 22.36 -4.10 -7.85
N MET A 82 21.05 -3.88 -7.75
CA MET A 82 20.40 -2.70 -8.31
C MET A 82 20.77 -1.40 -7.55
N GLY A 83 21.34 -1.55 -6.36
CA GLY A 83 21.79 -0.42 -5.54
C GLY A 83 20.72 0.17 -4.63
N PHE A 84 19.69 -0.57 -4.29
CA PHE A 84 18.67 -0.11 -3.36
C PHE A 84 19.27 0.47 -2.08
N LYS A 85 18.74 1.60 -1.64
CA LYS A 85 19.02 2.22 -0.34
C LYS A 85 17.96 1.84 0.69
N THR A 86 16.75 1.55 0.23
CA THR A 86 15.66 1.05 1.06
C THR A 86 14.90 -0.05 0.31
N TYR A 87 14.33 -0.97 1.09
CA TYR A 87 13.36 -1.95 0.61
C TYR A 87 12.12 -1.86 1.47
N ARG A 88 10.99 -1.49 0.85
CA ARG A 88 9.71 -1.50 1.53
C ARG A 88 9.06 -2.88 1.42
N LEU A 89 8.68 -3.43 2.55
CA LEU A 89 8.00 -4.71 2.66
C LEU A 89 6.93 -4.64 3.74
N SER A 90 6.10 -5.65 3.84
CA SER A 90 5.13 -5.74 4.93
C SER A 90 5.36 -6.99 5.78
N ILE A 91 4.91 -6.93 7.02
CA ILE A 91 4.83 -8.08 7.93
C ILE A 91 3.46 -8.72 7.77
N ALA A 92 3.42 -10.06 7.58
CA ALA A 92 2.19 -10.81 7.70
C ALA A 92 1.87 -10.99 9.19
N TRP A 93 0.82 -10.32 9.68
CA TRP A 93 0.38 -10.40 11.08
C TRP A 93 0.23 -11.84 11.54
N SER A 94 -0.39 -12.68 10.72
CA SER A 94 -0.63 -14.11 11.03
C SER A 94 0.63 -14.99 11.04
N ARG A 95 1.82 -14.49 10.65
CA ARG A 95 3.09 -15.17 10.93
C ARG A 95 3.56 -14.92 12.35
N ILE A 96 3.28 -13.76 12.91
CA ILE A 96 3.70 -13.37 14.26
C ILE A 96 2.67 -13.85 15.29
N PHE A 97 1.38 -13.66 14.99
CA PHE A 97 0.26 -14.13 15.79
C PHE A 97 -0.72 -14.86 14.89
N PRO A 98 -0.62 -16.20 14.80
CA PRO A 98 -1.40 -17.00 13.83
C PRO A 98 -2.91 -16.81 13.91
N MET A 99 -3.46 -16.64 15.14
CA MET A 99 -4.87 -16.33 15.37
C MET A 99 -5.11 -14.82 15.55
N GLY A 100 -4.09 -14.07 15.90
CA GLY A 100 -4.13 -12.62 16.11
C GLY A 100 -4.39 -12.19 17.54
N ASP A 101 -5.06 -13.00 18.36
CA ASP A 101 -5.46 -12.71 19.74
C ASP A 101 -4.64 -13.46 20.81
N GLU A 102 -3.59 -14.17 20.39
CA GLU A 102 -2.67 -14.81 21.33
C GLU A 102 -1.88 -13.74 22.14
N THR A 103 -1.48 -14.12 23.34
CA THR A 103 -0.60 -13.30 24.18
C THR A 103 0.88 -13.45 23.81
N GLU A 104 1.27 -14.63 23.35
CA GLU A 104 2.65 -14.96 22.98
C GLU A 104 2.83 -15.07 21.47
N PRO A 105 3.90 -14.47 20.91
CA PRO A 105 4.14 -14.52 19.48
C PRO A 105 4.71 -15.86 19.02
N ASN A 106 4.53 -16.15 17.73
CA ASN A 106 5.18 -17.27 17.05
C ASN A 106 6.65 -16.93 16.74
N GLU A 107 7.58 -17.59 17.38
CA GLU A 107 9.02 -17.34 17.24
C GLU A 107 9.54 -17.61 15.81
N GLU A 108 9.00 -18.59 15.10
CA GLU A 108 9.42 -18.86 13.71
C GLU A 108 9.10 -17.69 12.79
N GLY A 109 7.93 -17.07 12.96
CA GLY A 109 7.54 -15.87 12.21
C GLY A 109 8.42 -14.66 12.54
N LEU A 110 8.71 -14.44 13.83
CA LEU A 110 9.61 -13.38 14.27
C LEU A 110 11.00 -13.54 13.68
N LYS A 111 11.53 -14.77 13.74
CA LYS A 111 12.86 -15.07 13.21
C LYS A 111 12.94 -14.92 11.70
N PHE A 112 11.91 -15.29 10.96
CA PHE A 112 11.87 -15.11 9.50
C PHE A 112 12.10 -13.64 9.12
N TYR A 113 11.37 -12.71 9.72
CA TYR A 113 11.56 -11.28 9.43
C TYR A 113 12.88 -10.74 9.97
N GLU A 114 13.35 -11.20 11.11
CA GLU A 114 14.67 -10.82 11.62
C GLU A 114 15.78 -11.21 10.63
N ASP A 115 15.74 -12.44 10.11
CA ASP A 115 16.72 -12.91 9.13
C ASP A 115 16.63 -12.12 7.82
N LEU A 116 15.41 -11.78 7.38
CA LEU A 116 15.17 -10.96 6.20
C LEU A 116 15.75 -9.54 6.37
N PHE A 117 15.53 -8.89 7.52
CA PHE A 117 16.09 -7.57 7.79
C PHE A 117 17.62 -7.59 7.88
N LYS A 118 18.19 -8.61 8.50
CA LYS A 118 19.65 -8.81 8.51
C LYS A 118 20.22 -9.00 7.10
N GLU A 119 19.49 -9.71 6.24
CA GLU A 119 19.87 -9.87 4.84
C GLU A 119 19.87 -8.52 4.10
N CYS A 120 18.89 -7.66 4.34
CA CYS A 120 18.87 -6.29 3.80
C CYS A 120 20.13 -5.50 4.22
N HIS A 121 20.48 -5.56 5.49
CA HIS A 121 21.65 -4.84 6.02
C HIS A 121 22.98 -5.30 5.42
N LYS A 122 23.12 -6.55 5.01
CA LYS A 122 24.32 -7.02 4.29
C LYS A 122 24.60 -6.22 3.02
N TYR A 123 23.58 -5.70 2.37
CA TYR A 123 23.68 -4.91 1.14
C TYR A 123 23.53 -3.40 1.38
N GLY A 124 23.52 -2.98 2.65
CA GLY A 124 23.33 -1.57 2.99
C GLY A 124 21.92 -1.05 2.68
N ILE A 125 20.92 -1.94 2.67
CA ILE A 125 19.51 -1.62 2.40
C ILE A 125 18.80 -1.42 3.73
N GLU A 126 18.21 -0.22 3.91
CA GLU A 126 17.38 0.11 5.07
C GLU A 126 15.96 -0.46 4.89
N PRO A 127 15.46 -1.31 5.78
CA PRO A 127 14.08 -1.76 5.70
C PRO A 127 13.10 -0.61 5.99
N LEU A 128 12.05 -0.52 5.17
CA LEU A 128 10.86 0.30 5.41
C LEU A 128 9.68 -0.65 5.56
N VAL A 129 9.15 -0.78 6.77
CA VAL A 129 8.22 -1.85 7.12
C VAL A 129 6.80 -1.33 7.27
N THR A 130 5.89 -1.88 6.45
CA THR A 130 4.45 -1.70 6.64
C THR A 130 3.96 -2.77 7.62
N ILE A 131 3.37 -2.35 8.74
CA ILE A 131 2.91 -3.25 9.80
C ILE A 131 1.75 -4.10 9.30
N THR A 132 0.77 -3.47 8.63
CA THR A 132 -0.38 -4.16 8.05
C THR A 132 -0.60 -3.72 6.61
N HIS A 133 -0.46 -4.67 5.67
CA HIS A 133 -0.71 -4.45 4.25
C HIS A 133 -1.88 -5.32 3.79
N PHE A 134 -3.10 -4.94 4.19
CA PHE A 134 -4.36 -5.61 3.89
C PHE A 134 -4.57 -6.98 4.54
N ASP A 135 -3.61 -7.48 5.28
CA ASP A 135 -3.70 -8.78 5.94
C ASP A 135 -4.19 -8.65 7.39
N CYS A 136 -5.25 -9.38 7.68
CA CYS A 136 -5.80 -9.52 9.01
C CYS A 136 -5.94 -11.02 9.30
N PRO A 137 -5.48 -11.52 10.46
CA PRO A 137 -5.69 -12.93 10.82
C PRO A 137 -7.16 -13.32 10.67
N MET A 138 -7.41 -14.43 9.97
CA MET A 138 -8.78 -14.84 9.64
C MET A 138 -9.63 -15.15 10.88
N HIS A 139 -8.99 -15.64 11.94
CA HIS A 139 -9.66 -15.82 13.24
C HIS A 139 -10.23 -14.49 13.78
N LEU A 140 -9.51 -13.38 13.61
CA LEU A 140 -10.02 -12.05 14.04
C LEU A 140 -11.21 -11.60 13.18
N VAL A 141 -11.25 -12.00 11.91
CA VAL A 141 -12.41 -11.74 11.03
C VAL A 141 -13.63 -12.53 11.52
N GLU A 142 -13.47 -13.83 11.75
CA GLU A 142 -14.55 -14.74 12.11
C GLU A 142 -15.08 -14.50 13.52
N GLU A 143 -14.20 -14.33 14.51
CA GLU A 143 -14.57 -14.21 15.91
C GLU A 143 -15.00 -12.79 16.30
N TYR A 144 -14.35 -11.76 15.75
CA TYR A 144 -14.56 -10.37 16.18
C TYR A 144 -15.16 -9.47 15.09
N GLY A 145 -15.25 -9.92 13.86
CA GLY A 145 -15.61 -9.07 12.72
C GLY A 145 -14.49 -8.13 12.29
N ALA A 146 -13.25 -8.51 12.54
CA ALA A 146 -12.05 -7.73 12.24
C ALA A 146 -12.13 -6.30 12.82
N TRP A 147 -11.76 -5.28 12.07
CA TRP A 147 -11.68 -3.89 12.54
C TRP A 147 -13.02 -3.28 12.95
N ARG A 148 -14.12 -3.95 12.69
CA ARG A 148 -15.42 -3.61 13.26
C ARG A 148 -15.39 -3.60 14.80
N SER A 149 -14.59 -4.48 15.41
CA SER A 149 -14.42 -4.59 16.86
C SER A 149 -13.27 -3.74 17.38
N ARG A 150 -13.54 -2.95 18.42
CA ARG A 150 -12.51 -2.20 19.14
C ARG A 150 -11.41 -3.09 19.75
N LYS A 151 -11.70 -4.36 20.01
CA LYS A 151 -10.72 -5.32 20.54
C LYS A 151 -9.49 -5.46 19.64
N LEU A 152 -9.63 -5.25 18.34
CA LEU A 152 -8.49 -5.29 17.43
C LEU A 152 -7.43 -4.23 17.72
N VAL A 153 -7.82 -3.11 18.29
CA VAL A 153 -6.88 -2.08 18.73
C VAL A 153 -5.86 -2.67 19.73
N GLY A 154 -6.34 -3.45 20.71
CA GLY A 154 -5.48 -4.12 21.69
C GLY A 154 -4.64 -5.25 21.07
N PHE A 155 -5.17 -6.02 20.15
CA PHE A 155 -4.40 -7.06 19.44
C PHE A 155 -3.33 -6.47 18.56
N TYR A 156 -3.61 -5.38 17.86
CA TYR A 156 -2.64 -4.64 17.06
C TYR A 156 -1.57 -3.97 17.94
N GLU A 157 -1.95 -3.43 19.10
CA GLU A 157 -1.00 -2.91 20.09
C GLU A 157 0.00 -3.97 20.53
N ASN A 158 -0.49 -5.20 20.82
CA ASN A 158 0.38 -6.32 21.18
C ASN A 158 1.35 -6.68 20.05
N LEU A 159 0.87 -6.74 18.82
CA LEU A 159 1.74 -6.91 17.64
C LEU A 159 2.82 -5.83 17.58
N CYS A 160 2.45 -4.57 17.74
CA CYS A 160 3.38 -3.44 17.69
C CYS A 160 4.45 -3.52 18.78
N ARG A 161 4.08 -3.83 20.02
CA ARG A 161 5.05 -3.99 21.12
C ARG A 161 6.07 -5.08 20.81
N VAL A 162 5.63 -6.19 20.30
CA VAL A 162 6.50 -7.32 19.96
C VAL A 162 7.47 -6.94 18.84
N ILE A 163 6.99 -6.41 17.71
CA ILE A 163 7.83 -6.13 16.54
C ILE A 163 8.78 -4.95 16.76
N PHE A 164 8.35 -3.87 17.42
CA PHE A 164 9.22 -2.74 17.70
C PHE A 164 10.37 -3.12 18.64
N ASN A 165 10.10 -3.93 19.67
CA ASN A 165 11.14 -4.42 20.56
C ASN A 165 12.08 -5.42 19.88
N ARG A 166 11.51 -6.39 19.13
CA ARG A 166 12.30 -7.43 18.45
C ARG A 166 13.23 -6.84 17.39
N TYR A 167 12.75 -5.88 16.61
CA TYR A 167 13.47 -5.34 15.47
C TYR A 167 14.17 -4.01 15.75
N LYS A 168 14.28 -3.61 17.02
CA LYS A 168 15.05 -2.44 17.42
C LYS A 168 16.49 -2.55 16.90
N GLY A 169 16.97 -1.51 16.23
CA GLY A 169 18.29 -1.50 15.59
C GLY A 169 18.35 -2.18 14.21
N LEU A 170 17.28 -2.88 13.79
CA LEU A 170 17.17 -3.47 12.45
C LEU A 170 16.24 -2.67 11.55
N VAL A 171 15.18 -2.09 12.11
CA VAL A 171 14.18 -1.31 11.37
C VAL A 171 14.00 0.05 12.05
N LYS A 172 14.05 1.10 11.24
CA LYS A 172 13.88 2.50 11.69
C LYS A 172 12.61 3.13 11.10
N TYR A 173 12.22 2.74 9.90
CA TYR A 173 11.09 3.32 9.16
C TYR A 173 9.90 2.39 9.15
N TRP A 174 8.74 2.90 9.60
CA TRP A 174 7.53 2.13 9.77
C TRP A 174 6.32 2.83 9.15
N LEU A 175 5.44 2.07 8.52
CA LEU A 175 4.12 2.52 8.09
C LEU A 175 3.07 1.69 8.84
N THR A 176 2.04 2.35 9.36
CA THR A 176 1.06 1.67 10.22
C THR A 176 0.07 0.81 9.43
N PHE A 177 -0.61 1.39 8.45
CA PHE A 177 -1.57 0.72 7.58
C PHE A 177 -1.31 1.10 6.13
N ASN A 178 -1.23 0.10 5.25
CA ASN A 178 -1.16 0.37 3.81
C ASN A 178 -2.48 0.94 3.31
N GLU A 179 -2.40 2.04 2.55
CA GLU A 179 -3.57 2.63 1.88
C GLU A 179 -4.83 2.62 2.76
N ILE A 180 -4.75 3.24 3.93
CA ILE A 180 -5.79 3.20 4.96
C ILE A 180 -7.18 3.60 4.42
N ASN A 181 -7.24 4.46 3.41
CA ASN A 181 -8.48 4.87 2.74
C ASN A 181 -9.12 3.75 1.89
N MET A 182 -8.41 2.65 1.65
CA MET A 182 -8.97 1.49 0.95
C MET A 182 -10.11 0.80 1.70
N ILE A 183 -10.27 1.04 2.98
CA ILE A 183 -11.44 0.59 3.75
C ILE A 183 -12.76 1.05 3.14
N LEU A 184 -12.77 2.20 2.46
CA LEU A 184 -13.97 2.72 1.78
C LEU A 184 -14.27 1.98 0.47
N HIS A 185 -13.25 1.47 -0.21
CA HIS A 185 -13.34 0.95 -1.59
C HIS A 185 -13.26 -0.58 -1.67
N ALA A 186 -12.44 -1.20 -0.83
CA ALA A 186 -12.28 -2.64 -0.74
C ALA A 186 -12.24 -3.05 0.74
N PRO A 187 -13.36 -2.95 1.45
CA PRO A 187 -13.39 -3.06 2.91
C PRO A 187 -12.99 -4.43 3.46
N PHE A 188 -13.22 -5.52 2.74
CA PHE A 188 -12.75 -6.83 3.19
C PHE A 188 -11.23 -6.97 3.04
N MET A 189 -10.69 -6.54 1.89
CA MET A 189 -9.24 -6.53 1.70
C MET A 189 -8.57 -5.55 2.67
N GLY A 190 -9.10 -4.33 2.78
CA GLY A 190 -8.49 -3.25 3.58
C GLY A 190 -8.59 -3.44 5.08
N ALA A 191 -9.68 -4.04 5.58
CA ALA A 191 -9.97 -4.08 7.01
C ALA A 191 -10.71 -5.35 7.48
N GLY A 192 -10.77 -6.39 6.66
CA GLY A 192 -11.46 -7.64 6.98
C GLY A 192 -12.98 -7.50 7.14
N LEU A 193 -13.58 -6.45 6.58
CA LEU A 193 -15.00 -6.17 6.75
C LEU A 193 -15.85 -6.91 5.72
N TYR A 194 -16.89 -7.54 6.20
CA TYR A 194 -18.01 -8.05 5.41
C TYR A 194 -19.30 -7.51 5.99
N PHE A 195 -20.38 -7.55 5.22
CA PHE A 195 -21.64 -6.90 5.60
C PHE A 195 -22.80 -7.87 5.59
N GLU A 196 -23.72 -7.69 6.55
CA GLU A 196 -24.99 -8.40 6.58
C GLU A 196 -26.05 -7.64 5.75
N GLU A 197 -27.09 -8.36 5.36
CA GLU A 197 -28.18 -7.75 4.58
C GLU A 197 -28.86 -6.62 5.37
N GLY A 198 -29.02 -5.46 4.74
CA GLY A 198 -29.66 -4.30 5.34
C GLY A 198 -28.78 -3.49 6.30
N GLU A 199 -27.54 -3.88 6.50
CA GLU A 199 -26.59 -3.14 7.35
C GLU A 199 -26.17 -1.81 6.74
N ASN A 200 -26.00 -0.78 7.56
CA ASN A 200 -25.45 0.50 7.13
C ASN A 200 -23.91 0.36 6.93
N LYS A 201 -23.49 0.07 5.70
CA LYS A 201 -22.10 -0.17 5.34
C LYS A 201 -21.18 1.02 5.65
N GLU A 202 -21.65 2.24 5.45
CA GLU A 202 -20.85 3.45 5.72
C GLU A 202 -20.60 3.61 7.24
N GLN A 203 -21.60 3.36 8.08
CA GLN A 203 -21.44 3.36 9.53
C GLN A 203 -20.38 2.35 9.97
N VAL A 204 -20.40 1.13 9.43
CA VAL A 204 -19.43 0.07 9.75
C VAL A 204 -18.03 0.47 9.31
N LYS A 205 -17.86 0.96 8.08
CA LYS A 205 -16.55 1.37 7.54
C LYS A 205 -15.92 2.50 8.36
N TYR A 206 -16.69 3.54 8.71
CA TYR A 206 -16.15 4.68 9.45
C TYR A 206 -15.87 4.34 10.91
N GLN A 207 -16.66 3.47 11.54
CA GLN A 207 -16.36 2.98 12.88
C GLN A 207 -15.10 2.12 12.89
N ALA A 208 -14.95 1.23 11.92
CA ALA A 208 -13.73 0.43 11.74
C ALA A 208 -12.51 1.33 11.43
N ALA A 209 -12.68 2.35 10.61
CA ALA A 209 -11.65 3.35 10.35
C ALA A 209 -11.20 4.07 11.63
N HIS A 210 -12.13 4.40 12.53
CA HIS A 210 -11.79 4.97 13.84
C HIS A 210 -10.87 4.04 14.63
N HIS A 211 -11.17 2.74 14.66
CA HIS A 211 -10.31 1.75 15.33
C HIS A 211 -8.91 1.66 14.70
N GLU A 212 -8.80 1.68 13.38
CA GLU A 212 -7.50 1.72 12.71
C GLU A 212 -6.73 3.01 13.00
N LEU A 213 -7.41 4.17 13.05
CA LEU A 213 -6.79 5.44 13.40
C LEU A 213 -6.25 5.45 14.83
N LEU A 214 -7.00 4.89 15.79
CA LEU A 214 -6.51 4.69 17.17
C LEU A 214 -5.31 3.75 17.20
N ALA A 215 -5.38 2.63 16.48
CA ALA A 215 -4.29 1.67 16.39
C ALA A 215 -3.04 2.30 15.79
N SER A 216 -3.17 3.16 14.77
CA SER A 216 -2.05 3.91 14.19
C SER A 216 -1.42 4.88 15.19
N ALA A 217 -2.21 5.57 16.00
CA ALA A 217 -1.70 6.45 17.05
C ALA A 217 -0.97 5.67 18.14
N ILE A 218 -1.50 4.53 18.57
CA ILE A 218 -0.85 3.62 19.53
C ILE A 218 0.47 3.09 18.98
N ALA A 219 0.50 2.65 17.72
CA ALA A 219 1.72 2.20 17.07
C ALA A 219 2.80 3.30 17.07
N THR A 220 2.43 4.52 16.73
CA THR A 220 3.33 5.68 16.72
C THR A 220 3.88 5.95 18.12
N LYS A 221 3.03 5.91 19.15
CA LYS A 221 3.42 6.05 20.55
C LYS A 221 4.45 5.00 20.95
N ILE A 222 4.14 3.72 20.74
CA ILE A 222 5.01 2.60 21.13
C ILE A 222 6.34 2.66 20.37
N ALA A 223 6.31 2.96 19.08
CA ALA A 223 7.53 3.07 18.27
C ALA A 223 8.50 4.08 18.88
N HIS A 224 8.02 5.27 19.26
CA HIS A 224 8.83 6.33 19.87
C HIS A 224 9.27 5.99 21.30
N GLU A 225 8.44 5.26 22.08
CA GLU A 225 8.81 4.78 23.42
C GLU A 225 9.93 3.74 23.37
N VAL A 226 9.87 2.83 22.42
CA VAL A 226 10.89 1.77 22.24
C VAL A 226 12.20 2.34 21.72
N ASP A 227 12.12 3.23 20.73
CA ASP A 227 13.28 3.89 20.16
C ASP A 227 12.88 5.27 19.59
N PRO A 228 13.37 6.38 20.20
CA PRO A 228 13.08 7.73 19.68
C PRO A 228 13.56 7.99 18.25
N GLU A 229 14.47 7.18 17.72
CA GLU A 229 14.94 7.26 16.34
C GLU A 229 13.95 6.66 15.32
N ASN A 230 12.96 5.90 15.78
CA ASN A 230 11.91 5.36 14.91
C ASN A 230 11.13 6.48 14.22
N GLN A 231 10.93 6.33 12.92
CA GLN A 231 10.13 7.21 12.09
C GLN A 231 8.87 6.46 11.65
N VAL A 232 7.71 7.02 11.94
CA VAL A 232 6.41 6.40 11.63
C VAL A 232 5.65 7.26 10.66
N GLY A 233 5.22 6.67 9.55
CA GLY A 233 4.41 7.31 8.52
C GLY A 233 2.99 6.76 8.44
N CYS A 234 2.05 7.61 7.99
CA CYS A 234 0.79 7.16 7.43
C CYS A 234 1.00 6.71 5.98
N MET A 235 0.05 6.02 5.38
CA MET A 235 0.12 5.61 3.98
C MET A 235 -1.25 5.74 3.30
N LEU A 236 -1.31 6.63 2.32
CA LEU A 236 -2.52 6.99 1.57
C LEU A 236 -2.46 6.42 0.16
N ALA A 237 -3.55 5.83 -0.32
CA ALA A 237 -3.77 5.64 -1.76
C ALA A 237 -4.11 7.01 -2.36
N ALA A 238 -3.11 7.71 -2.91
CA ALA A 238 -3.25 9.07 -3.37
C ALA A 238 -3.54 9.17 -4.86
N SER A 239 -4.28 10.19 -5.22
CA SER A 239 -4.44 10.68 -6.57
C SER A 239 -5.00 12.08 -6.52
N SER A 240 -4.74 12.88 -7.55
CA SER A 240 -5.42 14.16 -7.72
C SER A 240 -6.74 13.94 -8.45
N ASN A 241 -7.82 14.52 -7.95
CA ASN A 241 -9.11 14.55 -8.64
C ASN A 241 -9.25 15.85 -9.42
N TYR A 242 -9.29 15.75 -10.73
CA TYR A 242 -9.56 16.88 -11.61
C TYR A 242 -11.07 17.06 -11.83
N ALA A 243 -11.50 18.29 -11.93
CA ALA A 243 -12.85 18.59 -12.44
C ALA A 243 -12.90 18.28 -13.94
N TYR A 244 -13.91 17.55 -14.40
CA TYR A 244 -14.08 17.26 -15.84
C TYR A 244 -14.25 18.54 -16.67
N THR A 245 -14.93 19.53 -16.11
CA THR A 245 -15.08 20.87 -16.69
C THR A 245 -14.76 21.95 -15.66
N CYS A 246 -14.60 23.20 -16.09
CA CYS A 246 -14.47 24.33 -15.18
C CYS A 246 -15.80 24.78 -14.54
N LYS A 247 -16.88 24.03 -14.70
CA LYS A 247 -18.14 24.25 -14.01
C LYS A 247 -17.92 24.20 -12.50
N PRO A 248 -18.37 25.21 -11.73
CA PRO A 248 -18.12 25.27 -10.28
C PRO A 248 -18.54 24.01 -9.52
N GLU A 249 -19.64 23.37 -9.94
CA GLU A 249 -20.12 22.12 -9.34
C GLU A 249 -19.15 20.95 -9.57
N ASP A 250 -18.55 20.83 -10.76
CA ASP A 250 -17.53 19.82 -11.05
C ASP A 250 -16.27 20.07 -10.21
N VAL A 251 -15.84 21.32 -10.08
CA VAL A 251 -14.69 21.71 -9.28
C VAL A 251 -14.92 21.40 -7.80
N PHE A 252 -16.12 21.70 -7.29
CA PHE A 252 -16.46 21.39 -5.90
C PHE A 252 -16.57 19.90 -5.64
N ALA A 253 -17.16 19.13 -6.55
CA ALA A 253 -17.26 17.67 -6.46
C ALA A 253 -15.87 17.01 -6.45
N ALA A 254 -14.93 17.47 -7.28
CA ALA A 254 -13.55 16.99 -7.28
C ALA A 254 -12.86 17.26 -5.93
N ARG A 255 -13.05 18.42 -5.34
CA ARG A 255 -12.55 18.76 -4.00
C ARG A 255 -13.16 17.87 -2.90
N GLN A 256 -14.43 17.54 -3.01
CA GLN A 256 -15.08 16.63 -2.05
C GLN A 256 -14.53 15.21 -2.17
N ALA A 257 -14.28 14.74 -3.39
CA ALA A 257 -13.67 13.44 -3.63
C ALA A 257 -12.25 13.34 -3.02
N ASP A 258 -11.45 14.42 -3.11
CA ASP A 258 -10.14 14.48 -2.44
C ASP A 258 -10.28 14.43 -0.92
N ARG A 259 -11.21 15.18 -0.34
CA ARG A 259 -11.44 15.22 1.11
C ARG A 259 -11.86 13.88 1.69
N GLU A 260 -12.63 13.09 0.96
CA GLU A 260 -13.03 11.74 1.39
C GLU A 260 -11.79 10.85 1.63
N ASN A 261 -10.77 10.98 0.80
CA ASN A 261 -9.51 10.27 0.97
C ASN A 261 -8.59 10.91 2.01
N TYR A 262 -8.44 12.24 1.99
CA TYR A 262 -7.56 12.96 2.93
C TYR A 262 -8.02 12.85 4.39
N PHE A 263 -9.30 12.58 4.65
CA PHE A 263 -9.84 12.42 5.99
C PHE A 263 -8.93 11.57 6.89
N PHE A 264 -8.50 10.41 6.42
CA PHE A 264 -7.71 9.46 7.19
C PHE A 264 -6.36 10.05 7.61
N ILE A 265 -5.64 10.63 6.68
CA ILE A 265 -4.32 11.20 6.96
C ILE A 265 -4.40 12.59 7.60
N ASP A 266 -5.51 13.30 7.47
CA ASP A 266 -5.80 14.49 8.29
C ASP A 266 -5.78 14.10 9.79
N VAL A 267 -6.46 13.01 10.15
CA VAL A 267 -6.47 12.52 11.54
C VAL A 267 -5.09 12.04 11.97
N GLN A 268 -4.42 11.23 11.16
CA GLN A 268 -3.09 10.71 11.49
C GLN A 268 -2.01 11.79 11.59
N SER A 269 -2.13 12.89 10.84
CA SER A 269 -1.14 13.97 10.78
C SER A 269 -1.44 15.15 11.69
N ARG A 270 -2.71 15.47 11.91
CA ARG A 270 -3.15 16.62 12.73
C ARG A 270 -3.67 16.20 14.09
N GLY A 271 -4.00 14.92 14.28
CA GLY A 271 -4.45 14.35 15.52
C GLY A 271 -5.90 14.71 15.90
N GLU A 272 -6.72 15.09 14.93
CA GLU A 272 -8.11 15.43 15.16
C GLU A 272 -8.98 15.18 13.94
N TYR A 273 -10.25 14.92 14.17
CA TYR A 273 -11.24 14.80 13.11
C TYR A 273 -11.50 16.19 12.48
N PRO A 274 -11.29 16.36 11.17
CA PRO A 274 -11.53 17.64 10.53
C PRO A 274 -13.03 17.99 10.49
N ALA A 275 -13.34 19.27 10.60
CA ALA A 275 -14.73 19.75 10.65
C ALA A 275 -15.57 19.31 9.45
N TYR A 276 -14.98 19.29 8.23
CA TYR A 276 -15.69 18.84 7.03
C TYR A 276 -16.12 17.36 7.13
N ALA A 277 -15.29 16.51 7.73
CA ALA A 277 -15.58 15.09 7.90
C ALA A 277 -16.70 14.88 8.92
N LEU A 278 -16.65 15.56 10.06
CA LEU A 278 -17.71 15.50 11.07
C LEU A 278 -19.06 15.94 10.51
N LYS A 279 -19.08 17.01 9.69
CA LYS A 279 -20.29 17.49 9.04
C LYS A 279 -20.82 16.51 7.98
N GLU A 280 -19.93 15.88 7.22
CA GLU A 280 -20.30 14.86 6.24
C GLU A 280 -20.88 13.60 6.91
N MET A 281 -20.22 13.12 7.95
CA MET A 281 -20.73 12.00 8.76
C MET A 281 -22.12 12.29 9.32
N ALA A 282 -22.31 13.49 9.86
CA ALA A 282 -23.62 13.89 10.40
C ALA A 282 -24.71 13.91 9.30
N ARG A 283 -24.41 14.40 8.10
CA ARG A 283 -25.35 14.37 6.96
C ARG A 283 -25.69 12.95 6.53
N LYS A 284 -24.74 12.02 6.62
CA LYS A 284 -24.93 10.60 6.28
C LYS A 284 -25.51 9.77 7.44
N GLY A 285 -25.76 10.38 8.59
CA GLY A 285 -26.26 9.68 9.79
C GLY A 285 -25.23 8.75 10.43
N ILE A 286 -23.94 9.00 10.18
CA ILE A 286 -22.84 8.22 10.75
C ILE A 286 -22.48 8.79 12.12
N GLN A 287 -22.45 7.92 13.13
CA GLN A 287 -22.06 8.26 14.50
C GLN A 287 -20.89 7.38 14.92
N ILE A 288 -19.74 8.00 15.16
CA ILE A 288 -18.56 7.29 15.66
C ILE A 288 -18.65 7.15 17.17
N GLU A 289 -18.58 5.91 17.65
CA GLU A 289 -18.45 5.61 19.08
C GLU A 289 -16.99 5.84 19.48
N MET A 290 -16.78 6.82 20.35
CA MET A 290 -15.48 7.14 20.95
C MET A 290 -15.52 6.85 22.45
N GLU A 291 -14.40 6.43 23.00
CA GLU A 291 -14.20 6.28 24.43
C GLU A 291 -13.39 7.44 25.00
N GLU A 292 -13.44 7.61 26.31
CA GLU A 292 -12.60 8.59 27.01
C GLU A 292 -11.12 8.34 26.74
N GLY A 293 -10.41 9.37 26.32
CA GLY A 293 -8.98 9.29 25.96
C GLY A 293 -8.69 9.10 24.48
N ASP A 294 -9.68 8.79 23.63
CA ASP A 294 -9.47 8.58 22.18
C ASP A 294 -8.93 9.85 21.51
N GLU A 295 -9.55 11.00 21.79
CA GLU A 295 -9.15 12.26 21.16
C GLU A 295 -7.75 12.69 21.60
N GLU A 296 -7.40 12.50 22.88
CA GLU A 296 -6.07 12.78 23.41
C GLU A 296 -5.03 11.87 22.76
N LEU A 297 -5.31 10.58 22.63
CA LEU A 297 -4.42 9.61 22.00
C LEU A 297 -4.09 10.01 20.54
N LEU A 298 -5.12 10.36 19.77
CA LEU A 298 -4.95 10.82 18.40
C LEU A 298 -4.12 12.12 18.34
N LYS A 299 -4.37 13.06 19.25
CA LYS A 299 -3.72 14.37 19.29
C LYS A 299 -2.24 14.30 19.64
N GLU A 300 -1.88 13.43 20.57
CA GLU A 300 -0.52 13.33 21.10
C GLU A 300 0.42 12.51 20.23
N HIS A 301 -0.10 11.61 19.40
CA HIS A 301 0.69 10.62 18.67
C HIS A 301 0.45 10.67 17.16
N THR A 302 0.76 11.82 16.57
CA THR A 302 0.70 12.02 15.12
C THR A 302 1.94 11.44 14.41
N VAL A 303 1.79 11.12 13.13
CA VAL A 303 2.87 10.54 12.32
C VAL A 303 4.01 11.53 12.04
N ASP A 304 5.21 11.01 11.81
CA ASP A 304 6.42 11.80 11.55
C ASP A 304 6.52 12.26 10.09
N PHE A 305 6.03 11.47 9.16
CA PHE A 305 6.05 11.77 7.73
C PHE A 305 4.79 11.24 7.03
N ILE A 306 4.53 11.76 5.82
CA ILE A 306 3.41 11.36 4.98
C ILE A 306 3.93 10.45 3.87
N SER A 307 3.46 9.20 3.83
CA SER A 307 3.72 8.34 2.70
C SER A 307 2.46 8.07 1.88
N PHE A 308 2.67 7.75 0.62
CA PHE A 308 1.55 7.51 -0.28
C PHE A 308 1.94 6.66 -1.49
N SER A 309 0.92 6.04 -2.09
CA SER A 309 0.99 5.46 -3.42
C SER A 309 0.45 6.44 -4.45
N TYR A 310 1.05 6.44 -5.64
CA TYR A 310 0.54 7.17 -6.78
C TYR A 310 0.70 6.35 -8.05
N TYR A 311 -0.39 6.12 -8.76
CA TYR A 311 -0.39 5.40 -10.03
C TYR A 311 -1.02 6.20 -11.15
N SER A 312 -2.03 7.01 -10.81
CA SER A 312 -2.93 7.62 -11.77
C SER A 312 -3.65 8.80 -11.14
N SER A 313 -3.97 9.82 -11.93
CA SER A 313 -4.94 10.85 -11.54
C SER A 313 -6.37 10.40 -11.85
N ARG A 314 -7.34 11.10 -11.30
CA ARG A 314 -8.76 10.83 -11.46
C ARG A 314 -9.49 12.06 -11.96
N VAL A 315 -10.68 11.85 -12.50
CA VAL A 315 -11.56 12.93 -12.98
C VAL A 315 -12.94 12.74 -12.36
N THR A 316 -13.53 13.83 -11.91
CA THR A 316 -14.86 13.87 -11.32
C THR A 316 -15.77 14.76 -12.15
N SER A 317 -16.97 14.28 -12.48
CA SER A 317 -18.03 15.02 -13.15
C SER A 317 -19.33 14.97 -12.37
N THR A 318 -20.10 16.05 -12.41
CA THR A 318 -21.47 16.11 -11.88
C THR A 318 -22.52 15.74 -12.94
N ASP A 319 -22.09 15.46 -14.18
CA ASP A 319 -22.95 15.02 -15.25
C ASP A 319 -23.17 13.49 -15.17
N PRO A 320 -24.40 13.02 -14.93
CA PRO A 320 -24.70 11.59 -14.84
C PRO A 320 -24.33 10.81 -16.12
N GLU A 321 -24.51 11.41 -17.31
CA GLU A 321 -24.19 10.75 -18.58
C GLU A 321 -22.68 10.49 -18.74
N ILE A 322 -21.85 11.40 -18.22
CA ILE A 322 -20.40 11.25 -18.19
C ILE A 322 -20.00 10.16 -17.19
N ASN A 323 -20.59 10.15 -16.00
CA ASN A 323 -20.28 9.20 -14.94
C ASN A 323 -20.67 7.75 -15.30
N GLU A 324 -21.75 7.52 -16.06
CA GLU A 324 -22.17 6.19 -16.51
C GLU A 324 -21.17 5.51 -17.45
N GLN A 325 -20.26 6.27 -18.07
CA GLN A 325 -19.27 5.77 -19.03
C GLN A 325 -18.04 5.10 -18.38
N THR A 326 -17.96 5.02 -17.06
CA THR A 326 -16.70 4.73 -16.33
C THR A 326 -16.74 3.50 -15.42
N ALA A 327 -17.47 2.45 -15.77
CA ALA A 327 -17.49 1.22 -14.98
C ALA A 327 -16.18 0.42 -15.14
N GLY A 328 -15.56 -0.01 -14.02
CA GLY A 328 -14.58 -1.09 -14.07
C GLY A 328 -13.31 -1.03 -13.23
N ASN A 329 -13.15 -0.09 -12.29
CA ASN A 329 -12.01 -0.08 -11.36
C ASN A 329 -12.48 0.04 -9.91
N ILE A 330 -11.65 -0.42 -8.96
CA ILE A 330 -11.86 -0.24 -7.51
C ILE A 330 -12.15 1.24 -7.20
N PHE A 331 -11.53 2.14 -7.96
CA PHE A 331 -11.84 3.57 -7.95
C PHE A 331 -12.55 3.94 -9.25
N ALA A 332 -13.81 4.30 -9.16
CA ALA A 332 -14.54 4.87 -10.30
C ALA A 332 -13.92 6.22 -10.69
N SER A 333 -13.60 6.40 -11.96
CA SER A 333 -13.07 7.66 -12.50
C SER A 333 -13.54 7.88 -13.92
N VAL A 334 -13.89 9.11 -14.24
CA VAL A 334 -14.15 9.52 -15.62
C VAL A 334 -12.85 9.50 -16.41
N LYS A 335 -12.89 9.07 -17.66
CA LYS A 335 -11.71 9.09 -18.54
C LYS A 335 -11.30 10.54 -18.81
N ASN A 336 -10.03 10.86 -18.55
CA ASN A 336 -9.48 12.16 -18.91
C ASN A 336 -9.20 12.20 -20.43
N PRO A 337 -9.81 13.15 -21.17
CA PRO A 337 -9.66 13.21 -22.62
C PRO A 337 -8.26 13.63 -23.08
N TYR A 338 -7.42 14.14 -22.18
CA TYR A 338 -6.08 14.65 -22.48
C TYR A 338 -4.96 13.68 -22.13
N LEU A 339 -5.26 12.54 -21.50
CA LEU A 339 -4.26 11.60 -21.01
C LEU A 339 -4.38 10.24 -21.71
N LYS A 340 -3.23 9.60 -21.92
CA LYS A 340 -3.16 8.20 -22.31
C LYS A 340 -3.42 7.31 -21.09
N ALA A 341 -3.92 6.12 -21.32
CA ALA A 341 -4.14 5.13 -20.30
C ALA A 341 -3.29 3.88 -20.54
N SER A 342 -2.98 3.14 -19.47
CA SER A 342 -2.37 1.82 -19.54
C SER A 342 -3.35 0.77 -20.06
N GLU A 343 -2.88 -0.45 -20.28
CA GLU A 343 -3.72 -1.60 -20.69
C GLU A 343 -4.87 -1.89 -19.71
N TRP A 344 -4.73 -1.50 -18.44
CA TRP A 344 -5.76 -1.60 -17.39
C TRP A 344 -6.62 -0.34 -17.23
N GLY A 345 -6.53 0.60 -18.18
CA GLY A 345 -7.33 1.83 -18.17
C GLY A 345 -6.86 2.90 -17.16
N TRP A 346 -5.70 2.73 -16.56
CA TRP A 346 -5.15 3.72 -15.63
C TRP A 346 -4.45 4.85 -16.39
N GLN A 347 -4.86 6.07 -16.13
CA GLN A 347 -4.34 7.25 -16.81
C GLN A 347 -2.89 7.51 -16.40
N ILE A 348 -2.03 7.74 -17.40
CA ILE A 348 -0.61 8.03 -17.19
C ILE A 348 -0.47 9.55 -17.05
N ASP A 349 -0.17 9.99 -15.83
CA ASP A 349 -0.13 11.42 -15.48
C ASP A 349 1.02 11.77 -14.54
N PRO A 350 2.23 11.98 -15.07
CA PRO A 350 3.37 12.42 -14.25
C PRO A 350 3.16 13.77 -13.56
N LEU A 351 2.49 14.73 -14.22
CA LEU A 351 2.19 16.02 -13.61
C LEU A 351 1.22 15.88 -12.43
N GLY A 352 0.31 14.92 -12.50
CA GLY A 352 -0.59 14.59 -11.40
C GLY A 352 0.16 14.15 -10.15
N LEU A 353 1.31 13.46 -10.29
CA LEU A 353 2.19 13.16 -9.16
C LEU A 353 2.74 14.44 -8.52
N ARG A 354 3.24 15.39 -9.32
CA ARG A 354 3.74 16.68 -8.82
C ARG A 354 2.64 17.47 -8.11
N ILE A 355 1.43 17.51 -8.68
CA ILE A 355 0.26 18.16 -8.08
C ILE A 355 -0.05 17.51 -6.73
N THR A 356 -0.12 16.18 -6.68
CA THR A 356 -0.38 15.42 -5.44
C THR A 356 0.68 15.70 -4.37
N MET A 357 1.96 15.75 -4.74
CA MET A 357 3.04 16.10 -3.82
C MET A 357 2.88 17.52 -3.25
N ASN A 358 2.55 18.49 -4.10
CA ASN A 358 2.28 19.86 -3.65
C ASN A 358 1.08 19.90 -2.69
N ASP A 359 -0.03 19.27 -3.04
CA ASP A 359 -1.24 19.25 -2.21
C ASP A 359 -0.96 18.65 -0.82
N LEU A 360 -0.25 17.54 -0.75
CA LEU A 360 0.09 16.88 0.50
C LEU A 360 1.08 17.69 1.34
N TYR A 361 2.11 18.24 0.71
CA TYR A 361 3.11 19.03 1.41
C TYR A 361 2.54 20.34 1.93
N ASP A 362 1.76 21.07 1.12
CA ASP A 362 1.08 22.30 1.53
C ASP A 362 0.10 22.06 2.69
N ARG A 363 -0.58 20.90 2.66
CA ARG A 363 -1.58 20.54 3.65
C ARG A 363 -1.01 20.19 5.03
N TYR A 364 0.12 19.47 5.07
CA TYR A 364 0.66 18.88 6.30
C TYR A 364 1.99 19.45 6.75
N GLN A 365 2.80 20.03 5.85
CA GLN A 365 4.14 20.55 6.14
C GLN A 365 5.04 19.52 6.85
N LYS A 366 4.88 18.24 6.48
CA LYS A 366 5.72 17.13 6.93
C LYS A 366 6.46 16.54 5.74
N PRO A 367 7.63 15.91 5.93
CA PRO A 367 8.32 15.23 4.85
C PRO A 367 7.43 14.21 4.16
N LEU A 368 7.56 14.08 2.84
CA LEU A 368 6.85 13.09 2.04
C LEU A 368 7.74 11.89 1.73
N PHE A 369 7.12 10.74 1.51
CA PHE A 369 7.76 9.52 1.00
C PHE A 369 6.83 8.87 -0.01
N ILE A 370 7.26 8.74 -1.27
CA ILE A 370 6.52 7.99 -2.28
C ILE A 370 6.90 6.52 -2.13
N VAL A 371 5.98 5.72 -1.57
CA VAL A 371 6.27 4.33 -1.24
C VAL A 371 5.71 3.33 -2.24
N GLU A 372 4.89 3.80 -3.19
CA GLU A 372 4.46 3.03 -4.35
C GLU A 372 4.26 3.94 -5.56
N ASN A 373 4.82 3.53 -6.69
CA ASN A 373 4.56 4.07 -8.02
C ASN A 373 5.02 3.04 -9.05
N GLY A 374 4.30 2.84 -10.13
CA GLY A 374 4.68 1.88 -11.15
C GLY A 374 3.63 1.71 -12.24
N LEU A 375 4.03 1.03 -13.29
CA LEU A 375 3.19 0.67 -14.44
C LEU A 375 2.98 -0.83 -14.48
N GLY A 376 1.73 -1.27 -14.33
CA GLY A 376 1.33 -2.64 -14.62
C GLY A 376 1.23 -2.85 -16.12
N ALA A 377 1.94 -3.83 -16.64
CA ALA A 377 1.98 -4.16 -18.06
C ALA A 377 2.09 -5.65 -18.31
N VAL A 378 1.66 -6.09 -19.49
CA VAL A 378 1.92 -7.45 -19.98
C VAL A 378 3.30 -7.46 -20.59
N ASP A 379 4.24 -8.15 -19.93
CA ASP A 379 5.60 -8.31 -20.42
C ASP A 379 5.73 -9.54 -21.30
N THR A 380 6.52 -9.45 -22.36
CA THR A 380 6.83 -10.57 -23.25
C THR A 380 8.31 -10.93 -23.13
N PRO A 381 8.65 -11.99 -22.36
CA PRO A 381 10.04 -12.42 -22.23
C PRO A 381 10.50 -13.14 -23.50
N ASP A 382 11.80 -13.04 -23.77
CA ASP A 382 12.49 -13.87 -24.74
C ASP A 382 12.73 -15.29 -24.18
N GLU A 383 13.40 -16.15 -24.93
CA GLU A 383 13.74 -17.53 -24.54
C GLU A 383 14.59 -17.63 -23.25
N ASN A 384 15.25 -16.56 -22.85
CA ASN A 384 16.08 -16.49 -21.64
C ASN A 384 15.35 -15.80 -20.46
N GLY A 385 14.12 -15.35 -20.67
CA GLY A 385 13.33 -14.60 -19.69
C GLY A 385 13.64 -13.10 -19.65
N TYR A 386 14.43 -12.59 -20.62
CA TYR A 386 14.72 -11.15 -20.72
C TYR A 386 13.56 -10.40 -21.35
N VAL A 387 13.20 -9.28 -20.74
CA VAL A 387 12.10 -8.41 -21.19
C VAL A 387 12.66 -7.03 -21.58
N VAL A 388 12.34 -6.58 -22.79
CA VAL A 388 12.60 -5.20 -23.24
C VAL A 388 11.38 -4.36 -22.89
N ASP A 389 11.44 -3.67 -21.74
CA ASP A 389 10.32 -2.94 -21.16
C ASP A 389 10.52 -1.41 -21.17
N ASP A 390 10.82 -0.86 -22.36
CA ASP A 390 11.00 0.59 -22.57
C ASP A 390 9.76 1.40 -22.09
N TYR A 391 8.55 0.87 -22.26
CA TYR A 391 7.33 1.49 -21.76
C TYR A 391 7.34 1.70 -20.23
N ARG A 392 7.99 0.81 -19.46
CA ARG A 392 8.15 0.96 -18.01
C ARG A 392 9.18 2.01 -17.69
N ILE A 393 10.30 2.02 -18.43
CA ILE A 393 11.35 3.04 -18.31
C ILE A 393 10.77 4.43 -18.58
N ASP A 394 10.03 4.60 -19.67
CA ASP A 394 9.41 5.87 -20.04
C ASP A 394 8.45 6.38 -18.96
N TYR A 395 7.61 5.47 -18.41
CA TYR A 395 6.69 5.80 -17.34
C TYR A 395 7.43 6.28 -16.08
N LEU A 396 8.41 5.50 -15.63
CA LEU A 396 9.15 5.80 -14.40
C LEU A 396 10.02 7.05 -14.55
N ALA A 397 10.69 7.23 -15.69
CA ALA A 397 11.50 8.41 -15.97
C ALA A 397 10.66 9.69 -15.92
N ALA A 398 9.47 9.68 -16.52
CA ALA A 398 8.58 10.84 -16.51
C ALA A 398 8.07 11.16 -15.08
N HIS A 399 7.76 10.14 -14.27
CA HIS A 399 7.34 10.34 -12.88
C HIS A 399 8.49 10.81 -11.98
N ILE A 400 9.70 10.28 -12.16
CA ILE A 400 10.89 10.74 -11.42
C ILE A 400 11.23 12.19 -11.80
N GLN A 401 11.05 12.58 -13.06
CA GLN A 401 11.22 13.98 -13.46
C GLN A 401 10.21 14.89 -12.74
N ALA A 402 8.95 14.47 -12.64
CA ALA A 402 7.92 15.20 -11.87
C ALA A 402 8.29 15.35 -10.39
N MET A 403 8.88 14.32 -9.79
CA MET A 403 9.41 14.39 -8.42
C MET A 403 10.55 15.41 -8.30
N LYS A 404 11.49 15.41 -9.26
CA LYS A 404 12.59 16.41 -9.30
C LYS A 404 12.03 17.83 -9.35
N ASP A 405 11.06 18.06 -10.20
CA ASP A 405 10.43 19.37 -10.36
C ASP A 405 9.72 19.81 -9.06
N ALA A 406 9.01 18.90 -8.38
CA ALA A 406 8.36 19.18 -7.10
C ALA A 406 9.39 19.57 -6.01
N VAL A 407 10.54 18.93 -5.98
CA VAL A 407 11.59 19.23 -5.00
C VAL A 407 12.30 20.55 -5.36
N GLU A 408 12.74 20.71 -6.60
CA GLU A 408 13.56 21.84 -7.03
C GLU A 408 12.79 23.15 -7.22
N GLN A 409 11.58 23.06 -7.75
CA GLN A 409 10.78 24.23 -8.10
C GLN A 409 9.72 24.57 -7.06
N ASP A 410 9.14 23.55 -6.40
CA ASP A 410 8.03 23.74 -5.49
C ASP A 410 8.44 23.63 -4.00
N GLY A 411 9.70 23.21 -3.73
CA GLY A 411 10.24 23.15 -2.37
C GLY A 411 9.72 22.00 -1.51
N VAL A 412 9.20 20.94 -2.13
CA VAL A 412 8.72 19.75 -1.43
C VAL A 412 9.87 19.01 -0.76
N ASP A 413 9.75 18.68 0.51
CA ASP A 413 10.69 17.82 1.24
C ASP A 413 10.35 16.34 1.00
N LEU A 414 11.15 15.66 0.18
CA LEU A 414 10.96 14.27 -0.20
C LEU A 414 12.08 13.38 0.36
N LEU A 415 11.73 12.38 1.16
CA LEU A 415 12.67 11.47 1.81
C LEU A 415 13.15 10.35 0.90
N GLY A 416 12.28 9.84 0.03
CA GLY A 416 12.59 8.68 -0.78
C GLY A 416 11.49 8.30 -1.76
N TYR A 417 11.79 7.26 -2.52
CA TYR A 417 10.93 6.71 -3.56
C TYR A 417 11.14 5.21 -3.68
N THR A 418 10.06 4.45 -3.53
CA THR A 418 10.05 3.02 -3.79
C THR A 418 9.05 2.69 -4.89
N THR A 419 9.51 1.98 -5.91
CA THR A 419 8.65 1.52 -7.00
C THR A 419 7.77 0.38 -6.50
N TRP A 420 6.53 0.34 -6.95
CA TRP A 420 5.66 -0.78 -6.62
C TRP A 420 6.02 -2.04 -7.40
N GLY A 421 6.07 -3.16 -6.66
CA GLY A 421 6.32 -4.46 -7.26
C GLY A 421 7.66 -4.52 -7.98
N CYS A 422 8.75 -4.12 -7.30
CA CYS A 422 10.10 -4.08 -7.87
C CYS A 422 10.59 -5.44 -8.43
N ILE A 423 9.97 -6.50 -8.00
CA ILE A 423 9.98 -7.85 -8.56
C ILE A 423 8.54 -8.22 -8.91
N ASP A 424 8.31 -8.92 -10.01
CA ASP A 424 6.96 -9.35 -10.40
C ASP A 424 6.29 -10.12 -9.26
N LEU A 425 5.06 -9.78 -8.97
CA LEU A 425 4.28 -10.33 -7.88
C LEU A 425 2.79 -10.43 -8.25
N VAL A 426 2.01 -11.08 -7.40
CA VAL A 426 0.56 -11.20 -7.59
C VAL A 426 -0.10 -9.83 -7.48
N SER A 427 -0.90 -9.45 -8.47
CA SER A 427 -1.66 -8.19 -8.45
C SER A 427 -2.73 -8.21 -7.35
N ALA A 428 -2.79 -7.17 -6.51
CA ALA A 428 -3.78 -7.07 -5.45
C ALA A 428 -5.21 -6.99 -6.00
N GLY A 429 -5.44 -6.18 -7.01
CA GLY A 429 -6.78 -5.98 -7.58
C GLY A 429 -7.30 -7.17 -8.38
N THR A 430 -6.46 -7.77 -9.22
CA THR A 430 -6.87 -8.83 -10.16
C THR A 430 -6.51 -10.25 -9.72
N GLY A 431 -5.54 -10.41 -8.81
CA GLY A 431 -5.00 -11.71 -8.42
C GLY A 431 -4.11 -12.36 -9.48
N GLU A 432 -3.74 -11.62 -10.51
CA GLU A 432 -3.04 -12.15 -11.69
C GLU A 432 -1.55 -11.82 -11.66
N MET A 433 -0.75 -12.72 -12.23
CA MET A 433 0.69 -12.51 -12.45
C MET A 433 0.99 -11.72 -13.73
N LYS A 434 0.11 -11.76 -14.72
CA LYS A 434 0.34 -11.07 -16.01
C LYS A 434 0.40 -9.56 -15.92
N LYS A 435 -0.19 -8.96 -14.87
CA LYS A 435 -0.09 -7.53 -14.58
C LYS A 435 1.21 -7.24 -13.86
N ARG A 436 2.29 -7.10 -14.61
CA ARG A 436 3.66 -7.04 -14.10
C ARG A 436 4.14 -5.62 -13.91
N TYR A 437 4.83 -5.40 -12.80
CA TYR A 437 5.39 -4.09 -12.40
C TYR A 437 6.90 -4.09 -12.28
N GLY A 438 7.52 -5.28 -12.17
CA GLY A 438 8.88 -5.45 -11.67
C GLY A 438 9.98 -5.09 -12.66
N PHE A 439 11.14 -4.82 -12.11
CA PHE A 439 12.44 -4.82 -12.81
C PHE A 439 12.97 -6.24 -13.01
N ILE A 440 12.42 -7.18 -12.26
CA ILE A 440 12.78 -8.59 -12.23
C ILE A 440 11.57 -9.39 -12.64
N TYR A 441 11.71 -10.13 -13.75
CA TYR A 441 10.70 -11.05 -14.23
C TYR A 441 10.70 -12.32 -13.36
N VAL A 442 9.52 -12.78 -12.99
CA VAL A 442 9.32 -14.07 -12.31
C VAL A 442 8.56 -15.00 -13.26
N ASP A 443 9.14 -16.16 -13.55
CA ASP A 443 8.53 -17.16 -14.41
C ASP A 443 7.37 -17.88 -13.70
N ARG A 444 6.21 -17.24 -13.74
CA ARG A 444 4.94 -17.70 -13.19
C ARG A 444 3.77 -17.10 -13.96
N ASP A 445 2.78 -17.93 -14.29
CA ASP A 445 1.55 -17.49 -14.95
C ASP A 445 0.40 -17.27 -13.93
N ASN A 446 -0.78 -16.93 -14.46
CA ASN A 446 -1.97 -16.67 -13.64
C ASN A 446 -2.52 -17.91 -12.94
N GLU A 447 -2.24 -19.09 -13.48
CA GLU A 447 -2.71 -20.38 -13.00
C GLU A 447 -1.71 -21.03 -12.02
N GLY A 448 -0.59 -20.37 -11.75
CA GLY A 448 0.43 -20.85 -10.84
C GLY A 448 1.46 -21.78 -11.47
N ASN A 449 1.51 -21.85 -12.80
CA ASN A 449 2.54 -22.62 -13.49
C ASN A 449 3.81 -21.78 -13.69
N GLY A 450 4.95 -22.46 -13.87
CA GLY A 450 6.24 -21.83 -14.10
C GLY A 450 7.29 -22.36 -13.13
N THR A 451 8.52 -21.90 -13.32
CA THR A 451 9.69 -22.36 -12.56
C THR A 451 10.03 -21.46 -11.37
N LEU A 452 9.35 -20.32 -11.24
CA LEU A 452 9.67 -19.26 -10.29
C LEU A 452 11.07 -18.63 -10.48
N LYS A 453 11.74 -18.93 -11.60
CA LYS A 453 13.05 -18.35 -11.92
C LYS A 453 12.94 -16.83 -12.02
N ARG A 454 13.93 -16.12 -11.45
CA ARG A 454 14.08 -14.67 -11.55
C ARG A 454 14.99 -14.34 -12.74
N SER A 455 14.57 -13.33 -13.53
CA SER A 455 15.37 -12.81 -14.65
C SER A 455 15.29 -11.28 -14.68
N LYS A 456 16.43 -10.63 -14.96
CA LYS A 456 16.48 -9.17 -15.05
C LYS A 456 15.78 -8.70 -16.32
N LYS A 457 15.01 -7.62 -16.23
CA LYS A 457 14.45 -6.91 -17.39
C LYS A 457 15.39 -5.76 -17.80
N LYS A 458 15.16 -5.15 -18.95
CA LYS A 458 15.93 -3.96 -19.37
C LYS A 458 15.88 -2.85 -18.33
N SER A 459 14.72 -2.62 -17.73
CA SER A 459 14.50 -1.62 -16.68
C SER A 459 15.34 -1.85 -15.42
N PHE A 460 15.86 -3.05 -15.17
CA PHE A 460 16.75 -3.34 -14.04
C PHE A 460 18.04 -2.50 -14.12
N ASP A 461 18.73 -2.55 -15.25
CA ASP A 461 19.98 -1.81 -15.44
C ASP A 461 19.72 -0.31 -15.53
N TRP A 462 18.60 0.10 -16.12
CA TRP A 462 18.19 1.49 -16.13
C TRP A 462 17.98 2.05 -14.72
N TYR A 463 17.22 1.37 -13.88
CA TYR A 463 16.96 1.82 -12.51
C TYR A 463 18.22 1.79 -11.63
N LYS A 464 19.10 0.80 -11.83
CA LYS A 464 20.43 0.79 -11.23
C LYS A 464 21.23 2.07 -11.54
N LYS A 465 21.20 2.53 -12.78
CA LYS A 465 21.82 3.79 -13.20
C LYS A 465 21.14 5.00 -12.54
N VAL A 466 19.81 5.03 -12.49
CA VAL A 466 19.06 6.10 -11.82
C VAL A 466 19.49 6.23 -10.35
N ILE A 467 19.57 5.13 -9.62
CA ILE A 467 20.01 5.12 -8.22
C ILE A 467 21.47 5.59 -8.11
N ALA A 468 22.36 5.06 -8.92
CA ALA A 468 23.78 5.40 -8.90
C ALA A 468 24.03 6.89 -9.14
N THR A 469 23.20 7.54 -9.95
CA THR A 469 23.30 8.96 -10.27
C THR A 469 22.41 9.85 -9.39
N ASN A 470 21.76 9.27 -8.37
CA ASN A 470 20.78 9.96 -7.53
C ASN A 470 19.71 10.71 -8.35
N GLY A 471 19.19 10.04 -9.39
CA GLY A 471 18.14 10.57 -10.26
C GLY A 471 18.59 11.62 -11.29
N GLU A 472 19.90 11.85 -11.46
CA GLU A 472 20.38 12.82 -12.44
C GLU A 472 20.32 12.29 -13.87
N ASP A 473 20.59 11.01 -14.08
CA ASP A 473 20.53 10.37 -15.40
C ASP A 473 19.28 9.49 -15.53
N LEU A 474 18.29 10.01 -16.22
CA LEU A 474 17.03 9.31 -16.53
C LEU A 474 16.99 8.80 -17.98
N SER A 475 18.08 8.92 -18.75
CA SER A 475 18.12 8.46 -20.15
C SER A 475 17.92 6.94 -20.23
N ASN A 476 17.32 6.47 -21.33
CA ASN A 476 17.14 5.04 -21.61
C ASN A 476 18.43 4.40 -22.12
#